data_f6d2a50fd0326037fd73aaf74cf4d153
#
_entry.id   f6d2a50fd0326037fd73aaf74cf4d153
#
_cell.length_a   1.000
_cell.length_b   1.000
_cell.length_c   1.000
_cell.angle_alpha   90.00
_cell.angle_beta   90.00
_cell.angle_gamma   90.00
#
_symmetry.space_group_name_H-M   'P 1'
#
loop_
_entity.id
_entity.type
_entity.pdbx_description
1 polymer ?
#
loop_
_entity_poly.entity_id
_entity_poly.type
_entity_poly.pdbx_seq_one_letter_code
_entity_poly.pdbx_strand_id
1 'polypeptide(L)'
;LLYSVLGIDRVHRRTLFKRHRREDWRNRSREHPPITTDTAARGAEEIKPQTLLQTITGALTSQPLLEGNEFQLLVDGEETYDSMFEAINSAHSHIHVTTYRLDNDDTGKAVLDALSRAAERGISVRMIYDAIGSIRTASSLFAEAARRGVQMTSFFPLHPLALPAQLNLRNHRKIMVVDGILGFFGGLNFRDHHLVKRATPGPRSRDLHVRVAGPLVHQLQRCFIEDWYYATEEAL
;
A
#
# COMPACT_ATOMS: atom_id res chain seq x y z
N LEU A 1 31.40 5.30 5.58
CA LEU A 1 31.24 5.77 4.18
C LEU A 1 30.04 5.15 3.46
N LEU A 2 29.74 3.84 3.64
CA LEU A 2 28.56 3.19 3.03
C LEU A 2 27.20 3.70 3.57
N TYR A 3 27.15 4.06 4.86
CA TYR A 3 25.95 4.62 5.48
C TYR A 3 25.62 6.04 5.00
N SER A 4 26.62 6.83 4.58
CA SER A 4 26.42 8.19 4.13
C SER A 4 25.81 8.29 2.72
N VAL A 5 26.15 7.37 1.81
CA VAL A 5 25.66 7.40 0.42
C VAL A 5 24.23 6.85 0.30
N LEU A 6 23.82 5.92 1.20
CA LEU A 6 22.52 5.24 1.12
C LEU A 6 21.53 5.68 2.20
N GLY A 7 22.06 6.15 3.35
CA GLY A 7 21.23 6.59 4.47
C GLY A 7 20.86 8.07 4.41
N ILE A 8 21.72 8.93 3.84
CA ILE A 8 21.51 10.38 3.81
C ILE A 8 20.32 10.76 2.93
N ASP A 9 20.19 10.16 1.76
CA ASP A 9 19.06 10.45 0.87
C ASP A 9 17.71 10.04 1.50
N ARG A 10 17.68 8.91 2.19
CA ARG A 10 16.47 8.42 2.86
C ARG A 10 16.11 9.27 4.09
N VAL A 11 17.11 9.69 4.87
CA VAL A 11 16.91 10.59 6.02
C VAL A 11 16.58 11.99 5.54
N HIS A 12 17.22 12.47 4.47
CA HIS A 12 16.96 13.78 3.90
C HIS A 12 15.57 13.85 3.25
N ARG A 13 15.18 12.85 2.47
CA ARG A 13 13.83 12.73 1.89
C ARG A 13 12.76 12.54 2.97
N ARG A 14 13.02 11.74 4.02
CA ARG A 14 12.14 11.67 5.19
C ARG A 14 12.04 13.00 5.93
N THR A 15 13.10 13.78 5.99
CA THR A 15 13.14 15.08 6.66
C THR A 15 12.41 16.14 5.84
N LEU A 16 12.57 16.15 4.51
CA LEU A 16 11.82 17.02 3.59
C LEU A 16 10.34 16.67 3.60
N PHE A 17 10.00 15.37 3.55
CA PHE A 17 8.62 14.89 3.64
C PHE A 17 8.00 15.21 5.00
N LYS A 18 8.75 15.07 6.11
CA LYS A 18 8.32 15.50 7.45
C LYS A 18 8.14 17.01 7.56
N ARG A 19 8.92 17.81 6.82
CA ARG A 19 8.82 19.27 6.82
C ARG A 19 7.57 19.72 6.06
N HIS A 20 7.32 19.23 4.85
CA HIS A 20 6.08 19.45 4.10
C HIS A 20 4.85 18.97 4.87
N ARG A 21 4.93 17.77 5.45
CA ARG A 21 3.88 17.20 6.28
C ARG A 21 3.59 18.00 7.57
N ARG A 22 4.60 18.65 8.18
CA ARG A 22 4.38 19.52 9.34
C ARG A 22 3.66 20.81 8.97
N GLU A 23 3.90 21.35 7.79
CA GLU A 23 3.23 22.54 7.29
C GLU A 23 1.78 22.23 6.89
N ASP A 24 1.54 21.14 6.17
CA ASP A 24 0.19 20.66 5.83
C ASP A 24 -0.59 20.22 7.07
N TRP A 25 0.07 19.54 8.02
CA TRP A 25 -0.57 19.13 9.27
C TRP A 25 -0.94 20.32 10.14
N ARG A 26 -0.08 21.34 10.24
CA ARG A 26 -0.38 22.58 10.96
C ARG A 26 -1.57 23.34 10.36
N ASN A 27 -1.71 23.33 9.04
CA ASN A 27 -2.81 23.98 8.37
C ASN A 27 -4.12 23.20 8.56
N ARG A 28 -4.10 21.86 8.43
CA ARG A 28 -5.28 21.00 8.65
C ARG A 28 -5.67 20.85 10.13
N SER A 29 -4.71 20.91 11.06
CA SER A 29 -4.99 20.86 12.49
C SER A 29 -5.67 22.15 13.01
N ARG A 30 -5.63 23.23 12.24
CA ARG A 30 -6.40 24.45 12.53
C ARG A 30 -7.87 24.32 12.11
N GLU A 31 -8.15 23.46 11.10
CA GLU A 31 -9.51 23.19 10.62
C GLU A 31 -10.22 22.09 11.43
N HIS A 32 -9.44 21.16 12.00
CA HIS A 32 -9.96 20.08 12.84
C HIS A 32 -9.08 19.93 14.08
N PRO A 33 -9.45 20.58 15.20
CA PRO A 33 -8.70 20.43 16.44
C PRO A 33 -8.65 18.95 16.85
N PRO A 34 -7.48 18.45 17.32
CA PRO A 34 -7.40 17.11 17.85
C PRO A 34 -8.43 16.94 18.97
N ILE A 35 -9.12 15.80 18.98
CA ILE A 35 -9.97 15.42 20.11
C ILE A 35 -9.05 15.30 21.32
N THR A 36 -9.02 16.36 22.14
CA THR A 36 -8.37 16.33 23.44
C THR A 36 -9.24 15.48 24.34
N THR A 37 -8.86 14.20 24.52
CA THR A 37 -9.37 13.43 25.65
C THR A 37 -8.81 14.11 26.89
N ASP A 38 -9.69 14.70 27.65
CA ASP A 38 -9.42 15.31 28.96
C ASP A 38 -9.11 14.15 29.95
N THR A 39 -7.87 13.66 29.92
CA THR A 39 -7.38 12.55 30.73
C THR A 39 -6.81 13.02 32.06
N ALA A 40 -6.83 14.32 32.33
CA ALA A 40 -6.22 14.87 33.54
C ALA A 40 -7.09 14.83 34.82
N ALA A 41 -8.36 14.39 34.73
CA ALA A 41 -9.30 14.50 35.84
C ALA A 41 -9.94 13.18 36.31
N ARG A 42 -9.45 12.01 35.90
CA ARG A 42 -9.99 10.75 36.41
C ARG A 42 -8.97 10.11 37.33
N GLY A 43 -9.35 10.00 38.61
CA GLY A 43 -8.62 9.25 39.64
C GLY A 43 -8.28 7.85 39.17
N ALA A 44 -7.27 7.21 39.80
CA ALA A 44 -6.66 5.93 39.46
C ALA A 44 -7.68 4.80 39.28
N GLU A 45 -8.44 4.83 38.19
CA GLU A 45 -9.15 3.67 37.67
C GLU A 45 -8.13 2.77 37.00
N GLU A 46 -8.19 1.51 37.29
CA GLU A 46 -7.36 0.44 36.72
C GLU A 46 -7.36 0.56 35.19
N ILE A 47 -6.24 1.05 34.63
CA ILE A 47 -6.12 1.28 33.17
C ILE A 47 -6.24 -0.08 32.49
N LYS A 48 -7.35 -0.33 31.80
CA LYS A 48 -7.53 -1.57 31.04
C LYS A 48 -6.34 -1.76 30.09
N PRO A 49 -5.79 -2.98 29.96
CA PRO A 49 -4.63 -3.24 29.07
C PRO A 49 -4.80 -2.70 27.64
N GLN A 50 -6.04 -2.71 27.13
CA GLN A 50 -6.39 -2.13 25.83
C GLN A 50 -6.14 -0.62 25.78
N THR A 51 -6.51 0.15 26.81
CA THR A 51 -6.31 1.60 26.88
C THR A 51 -4.82 1.94 26.96
N LEU A 52 -4.02 1.13 27.67
CA LEU A 52 -2.57 1.29 27.74
C LEU A 52 -1.92 1.06 26.36
N LEU A 53 -2.30 -0.02 25.67
CA LEU A 53 -1.81 -0.33 24.33
C LEU A 53 -2.16 0.80 23.33
N GLN A 54 -3.38 1.31 23.37
CA GLN A 54 -3.84 2.43 22.55
C GLN A 54 -3.01 3.69 22.80
N THR A 55 -2.77 4.03 24.06
CA THR A 55 -1.97 5.20 24.47
C THR A 55 -0.52 5.06 23.96
N ILE A 56 0.10 3.91 24.19
CA ILE A 56 1.49 3.65 23.75
C ILE A 56 1.58 3.68 22.23
N THR A 57 0.66 3.02 21.54
CA THR A 57 0.67 2.98 20.07
C THR A 57 0.47 4.37 19.48
N GLY A 58 -0.47 5.15 19.99
CA GLY A 58 -0.70 6.53 19.56
C GLY A 58 0.52 7.42 19.77
N ALA A 59 1.19 7.31 20.92
CA ALA A 59 2.40 8.07 21.24
C ALA A 59 3.58 7.68 20.31
N LEU A 60 3.77 6.39 20.03
CA LEU A 60 4.89 5.90 19.23
C LEU A 60 4.68 6.12 17.72
N THR A 61 3.48 5.98 17.23
CA THR A 61 3.19 6.03 15.78
C THR A 61 2.73 7.40 15.31
N SER A 62 2.31 8.29 16.23
CA SER A 62 1.63 9.55 15.91
C SER A 62 0.38 9.33 15.05
N GLN A 63 -0.22 8.15 15.13
CA GLN A 63 -1.45 7.80 14.42
C GLN A 63 -2.58 7.67 15.43
N PRO A 64 -3.74 8.29 15.17
CA PRO A 64 -4.90 8.11 16.02
C PRO A 64 -5.45 6.69 15.87
N LEU A 65 -6.08 6.21 16.92
CA LEU A 65 -6.94 5.04 16.82
C LEU A 65 -8.16 5.42 15.97
N LEU A 66 -8.51 4.57 15.01
CA LEU A 66 -9.62 4.82 14.09
C LEU A 66 -10.74 3.83 14.36
N GLU A 67 -11.87 4.34 14.79
CA GLU A 67 -13.11 3.59 14.98
C GLU A 67 -13.98 3.62 13.71
N GLY A 68 -15.00 2.77 13.63
CA GLY A 68 -15.95 2.75 12.51
C GLY A 68 -15.41 2.09 11.23
N ASN A 69 -14.44 1.18 11.38
CA ASN A 69 -13.96 0.38 10.27
C ASN A 69 -14.75 -0.93 10.19
N GLU A 70 -15.09 -1.35 8.98
CA GLU A 70 -15.64 -2.65 8.66
C GLU A 70 -14.56 -3.51 8.00
N PHE A 71 -14.36 -4.73 8.50
CA PHE A 71 -13.34 -5.65 8.01
C PHE A 71 -13.95 -6.94 7.51
N GLN A 72 -13.47 -7.41 6.37
CA GLN A 72 -13.71 -8.75 5.84
C GLN A 72 -12.38 -9.47 5.69
N LEU A 73 -12.23 -10.62 6.35
CA LEU A 73 -11.08 -11.49 6.15
C LEU A 73 -11.27 -12.28 4.86
N LEU A 74 -10.29 -12.24 3.99
CA LEU A 74 -10.25 -12.97 2.72
C LEU A 74 -9.18 -14.06 2.83
N VAL A 75 -9.58 -15.30 2.56
CA VAL A 75 -8.71 -16.47 2.73
C VAL A 75 -8.25 -16.95 1.36
N ASP A 76 -6.94 -17.03 1.18
CA ASP A 76 -6.28 -17.46 -0.05
C ASP A 76 -6.55 -16.56 -1.29
N GLY A 77 -5.99 -16.95 -2.43
CA GLY A 77 -6.01 -16.11 -3.63
C GLY A 77 -7.38 -16.00 -4.28
N GLU A 78 -8.16 -17.09 -4.31
CA GLU A 78 -9.44 -17.09 -5.01
C GLU A 78 -10.39 -16.03 -4.47
N GLU A 79 -10.64 -16.06 -3.16
CA GLU A 79 -11.54 -15.10 -2.51
C GLU A 79 -11.00 -13.66 -2.61
N THR A 80 -9.67 -13.52 -2.44
CA THR A 80 -9.02 -12.22 -2.49
C THR A 80 -9.08 -11.59 -3.87
N TYR A 81 -8.72 -12.33 -4.92
CA TYR A 81 -8.70 -11.77 -6.28
C TYR A 81 -10.10 -11.52 -6.81
N ASP A 82 -11.08 -12.39 -6.50
CA ASP A 82 -12.48 -12.16 -6.88
C ASP A 82 -12.99 -10.84 -6.27
N SER A 83 -12.75 -10.62 -4.97
CA SER A 83 -13.12 -9.38 -4.29
C SER A 83 -12.38 -8.15 -4.83
N MET A 84 -11.08 -8.28 -5.18
CA MET A 84 -10.30 -7.22 -5.79
C MET A 84 -10.81 -6.89 -7.20
N PHE A 85 -11.11 -7.88 -8.03
CA PHE A 85 -11.65 -7.67 -9.38
C PHE A 85 -13.02 -7.00 -9.35
N GLU A 86 -13.89 -7.39 -8.42
CA GLU A 86 -15.16 -6.71 -8.19
C GLU A 86 -14.96 -5.23 -7.87
N ALA A 87 -14.05 -4.92 -6.94
CA ALA A 87 -13.73 -3.55 -6.55
C ALA A 87 -13.13 -2.74 -7.72
N ILE A 88 -12.20 -3.32 -8.50
CA ILE A 88 -11.63 -2.68 -9.69
C ILE A 88 -12.71 -2.37 -10.74
N ASN A 89 -13.63 -3.30 -10.95
CA ASN A 89 -14.70 -3.14 -11.93
C ASN A 89 -15.71 -2.06 -11.51
N SER A 90 -15.95 -1.91 -10.20
CA SER A 90 -16.88 -0.91 -9.64
C SER A 90 -16.24 0.45 -9.36
N ALA A 91 -14.96 0.64 -9.63
CA ALA A 91 -14.25 1.90 -9.39
C ALA A 91 -14.82 3.06 -10.24
N HIS A 92 -14.90 4.27 -9.63
CA HIS A 92 -15.45 5.48 -10.23
C HIS A 92 -14.44 6.63 -10.35
N SER A 93 -13.39 6.64 -9.54
CA SER A 93 -12.45 7.76 -9.44
C SER A 93 -11.01 7.32 -9.62
N HIS A 94 -10.50 6.53 -8.69
CA HIS A 94 -9.10 6.13 -8.73
C HIS A 94 -8.84 4.75 -8.12
N ILE A 95 -7.77 4.11 -8.59
CA ILE A 95 -7.25 2.84 -8.04
C ILE A 95 -5.76 3.02 -7.79
N HIS A 96 -5.33 2.81 -6.55
CA HIS A 96 -3.94 2.86 -6.15
C HIS A 96 -3.47 1.49 -5.66
N VAL A 97 -2.41 0.95 -6.25
CA VAL A 97 -1.92 -0.40 -5.97
C VAL A 97 -0.44 -0.37 -5.60
N THR A 98 -0.08 -1.01 -4.50
CA THR A 98 1.31 -1.35 -4.17
C THR A 98 1.42 -2.85 -4.02
N THR A 99 2.37 -3.47 -4.72
CA THR A 99 2.68 -4.90 -4.56
C THR A 99 4.18 -5.13 -4.51
N TYR A 100 4.60 -6.11 -3.71
CA TYR A 100 6.00 -6.53 -3.76
C TYR A 100 6.28 -7.33 -5.04
N ARG A 101 5.38 -8.24 -5.42
CA ARG A 101 5.59 -9.14 -6.52
C ARG A 101 4.37 -9.25 -7.43
N LEU A 102 4.63 -9.09 -8.71
CA LEU A 102 3.70 -9.42 -9.78
C LEU A 102 4.41 -10.42 -10.68
N ASP A 103 3.82 -11.60 -10.92
CA ASP A 103 4.40 -12.62 -11.76
C ASP A 103 3.85 -12.57 -13.20
N ASN A 104 4.59 -13.11 -14.14
CA ASN A 104 4.17 -13.25 -15.55
C ASN A 104 3.33 -14.53 -15.74
N ASP A 105 2.33 -14.71 -14.89
CA ASP A 105 1.39 -15.83 -14.90
C ASP A 105 -0.04 -15.33 -15.18
N ASP A 106 -1.03 -16.20 -15.09
CA ASP A 106 -2.39 -15.84 -15.42
C ASP A 106 -2.98 -14.82 -14.44
N THR A 107 -2.68 -14.93 -13.15
CA THR A 107 -3.11 -13.95 -12.14
C THR A 107 -2.51 -12.57 -12.40
N GLY A 108 -1.18 -12.49 -12.62
CA GLY A 108 -0.53 -11.21 -12.89
C GLY A 108 -1.05 -10.54 -14.15
N LYS A 109 -1.29 -11.30 -15.22
CA LYS A 109 -1.90 -10.81 -16.47
C LYS A 109 -3.33 -10.35 -16.24
N ALA A 110 -4.15 -11.11 -15.52
CA ALA A 110 -5.54 -10.77 -15.24
C ALA A 110 -5.65 -9.48 -14.42
N VAL A 111 -4.78 -9.28 -13.42
CA VAL A 111 -4.74 -8.05 -12.63
C VAL A 111 -4.37 -6.85 -13.49
N LEU A 112 -3.29 -6.93 -14.30
CA LEU A 112 -2.90 -5.82 -15.18
C LEU A 112 -3.96 -5.51 -16.23
N ASP A 113 -4.63 -6.53 -16.76
CA ASP A 113 -5.74 -6.33 -17.70
C ASP A 113 -6.96 -5.66 -17.03
N ALA A 114 -7.32 -6.06 -15.82
CA ALA A 114 -8.41 -5.41 -15.07
C ALA A 114 -8.10 -3.94 -14.76
N LEU A 115 -6.86 -3.64 -14.32
CA LEU A 115 -6.40 -2.27 -14.08
C LEU A 115 -6.37 -1.43 -15.37
N SER A 116 -5.95 -2.04 -16.49
CA SER A 116 -5.95 -1.39 -17.80
C SER A 116 -7.36 -1.06 -18.27
N ARG A 117 -8.32 -1.99 -18.14
CA ARG A 117 -9.73 -1.71 -18.44
C ARG A 117 -10.31 -0.60 -17.56
N ALA A 118 -9.89 -0.51 -16.29
CA ALA A 118 -10.28 0.61 -15.44
C ALA A 118 -9.74 1.94 -15.96
N ALA A 119 -8.45 1.99 -16.36
CA ALA A 119 -7.84 3.18 -16.95
C ALA A 119 -8.53 3.59 -18.26
N GLU A 120 -8.87 2.63 -19.13
CA GLU A 120 -9.62 2.87 -20.37
C GLU A 120 -11.02 3.45 -20.14
N ARG A 121 -11.63 3.16 -18.97
CA ARG A 121 -12.89 3.82 -18.53
C ARG A 121 -12.70 5.24 -18.00
N GLY A 122 -11.45 5.75 -17.94
CA GLY A 122 -11.12 7.08 -17.41
C GLY A 122 -10.82 7.11 -15.92
N ILE A 123 -10.69 5.95 -15.26
CA ILE A 123 -10.29 5.84 -13.85
C ILE A 123 -8.78 6.14 -13.73
N SER A 124 -8.39 6.95 -12.74
CA SER A 124 -6.98 7.22 -12.46
C SER A 124 -6.33 6.02 -11.79
N VAL A 125 -5.55 5.22 -12.54
CA VAL A 125 -4.91 4.00 -12.04
C VAL A 125 -3.42 4.21 -11.85
N ARG A 126 -2.93 4.00 -10.61
CA ARG A 126 -1.50 4.08 -10.27
C ARG A 126 -1.03 2.81 -9.60
N MET A 127 0.10 2.28 -10.04
CA MET A 127 0.67 1.05 -9.49
C MET A 127 2.16 1.20 -9.17
N ILE A 128 2.52 0.80 -7.95
CA ILE A 128 3.91 0.63 -7.51
C ILE A 128 4.21 -0.87 -7.40
N TYR A 129 5.27 -1.32 -8.04
CA TYR A 129 5.78 -2.68 -7.87
C TYR A 129 7.24 -2.67 -7.42
N ASP A 130 7.68 -3.69 -6.70
CA ASP A 130 9.11 -3.79 -6.34
C ASP A 130 9.93 -4.34 -7.51
N ALA A 131 11.04 -3.67 -7.82
CA ALA A 131 11.88 -4.01 -8.98
C ALA A 131 12.50 -5.41 -8.88
N ILE A 132 12.87 -5.88 -7.68
CA ILE A 132 13.39 -7.23 -7.48
C ILE A 132 12.28 -8.26 -7.39
N GLY A 133 11.23 -7.95 -6.62
CA GLY A 133 10.08 -8.84 -6.48
C GLY A 133 9.47 -9.22 -7.81
N SER A 134 9.43 -8.28 -8.77
CA SER A 134 8.82 -8.45 -10.09
C SER A 134 9.85 -8.63 -11.23
N ILE A 135 11.11 -8.95 -10.93
CA ILE A 135 12.19 -9.04 -11.93
C ILE A 135 11.94 -10.10 -13.03
N ARG A 136 11.11 -11.10 -12.75
CA ARG A 136 10.75 -12.14 -13.72
C ARG A 136 9.56 -11.78 -14.59
N THR A 137 8.93 -10.63 -14.34
CA THR A 137 7.79 -10.17 -15.14
C THR A 137 8.29 -9.54 -16.42
N ALA A 138 7.72 -9.94 -17.54
CA ALA A 138 8.11 -9.41 -18.83
C ALA A 138 7.88 -7.90 -18.91
N SER A 139 8.89 -7.16 -19.35
CA SER A 139 8.79 -5.69 -19.52
C SER A 139 7.67 -5.31 -20.50
N SER A 140 7.38 -6.16 -21.48
CA SER A 140 6.28 -5.98 -22.42
C SER A 140 4.91 -5.94 -21.74
N LEU A 141 4.71 -6.71 -20.67
CA LEU A 141 3.46 -6.75 -19.92
C LEU A 141 3.21 -5.41 -19.20
N PHE A 142 4.25 -4.86 -18.58
CA PHE A 142 4.19 -3.52 -17.98
C PHE A 142 4.00 -2.42 -19.02
N ALA A 143 4.72 -2.51 -20.14
CA ALA A 143 4.60 -1.55 -21.24
C ALA A 143 3.20 -1.57 -21.87
N GLU A 144 2.56 -2.73 -21.95
CA GLU A 144 1.19 -2.88 -22.42
C GLU A 144 0.20 -2.16 -21.49
N ALA A 145 0.27 -2.42 -20.19
CA ALA A 145 -0.59 -1.77 -19.19
C ALA A 145 -0.38 -0.25 -19.20
N ALA A 146 0.87 0.22 -19.33
CA ALA A 146 1.19 1.65 -19.42
C ALA A 146 0.58 2.30 -20.67
N ARG A 147 0.64 1.63 -21.84
CA ARG A 147 0.00 2.13 -23.07
C ARG A 147 -1.51 2.24 -22.96
N ARG A 148 -2.13 1.40 -22.14
CA ARG A 148 -3.57 1.41 -21.85
C ARG A 148 -3.95 2.38 -20.72
N GLY A 149 -3.02 3.21 -20.24
CA GLY A 149 -3.28 4.32 -19.31
C GLY A 149 -2.96 4.04 -17.85
N VAL A 150 -2.43 2.87 -17.48
CA VAL A 150 -1.99 2.60 -16.12
C VAL A 150 -0.66 3.32 -15.86
N GLN A 151 -0.63 4.22 -14.87
CA GLN A 151 0.60 4.86 -14.43
C GLN A 151 1.38 3.90 -13.53
N MET A 152 2.59 3.54 -13.92
CA MET A 152 3.36 2.52 -13.21
C MET A 152 4.75 3.00 -12.86
N THR A 153 5.22 2.65 -11.67
CA THR A 153 6.60 2.91 -11.25
C THR A 153 7.16 1.74 -10.46
N SER A 154 8.47 1.52 -10.59
CA SER A 154 9.17 0.53 -9.77
C SER A 154 9.71 1.16 -8.49
N PHE A 155 9.46 0.51 -7.36
CA PHE A 155 10.08 0.88 -6.08
C PHE A 155 11.52 0.37 -6.03
N PHE A 156 12.47 1.25 -5.77
CA PHE A 156 13.91 0.96 -5.83
C PHE A 156 14.34 0.30 -7.16
N PRO A 157 14.34 1.05 -8.27
CA PRO A 157 14.88 0.53 -9.52
C PRO A 157 16.30 0.04 -9.33
N LEU A 158 16.63 -1.07 -10.00
CA LEU A 158 17.96 -1.69 -9.88
C LEU A 158 19.02 -0.79 -10.52
N HIS A 159 19.92 -0.29 -9.71
CA HIS A 159 21.11 0.43 -10.20
C HIS A 159 22.33 -0.49 -10.07
N PRO A 160 23.07 -0.78 -11.14
CA PRO A 160 24.18 -1.73 -11.14
C PRO A 160 25.25 -1.48 -10.05
N LEU A 161 25.54 -0.22 -9.76
CA LEU A 161 26.55 0.19 -8.79
C LEU A 161 26.08 0.13 -7.31
N ALA A 162 24.74 0.05 -7.08
CA ALA A 162 24.17 0.11 -5.75
C ALA A 162 23.49 -1.22 -5.33
N LEU A 163 23.63 -2.27 -6.15
CA LEU A 163 22.91 -3.53 -6.02
C LEU A 163 23.01 -4.17 -4.62
N PRO A 164 24.21 -4.32 -4.01
CA PRO A 164 24.32 -5.02 -2.72
C PRO A 164 23.55 -4.33 -1.57
N ALA A 165 23.53 -3.01 -1.58
CA ALA A 165 22.89 -2.24 -0.52
C ALA A 165 21.37 -2.10 -0.74
N GLN A 166 20.92 -2.17 -1.98
CA GLN A 166 19.50 -2.11 -2.34
C GLN A 166 18.76 -3.41 -2.10
N LEU A 167 19.45 -4.55 -2.03
CA LEU A 167 18.82 -5.87 -1.83
C LEU A 167 17.99 -5.96 -0.54
N ASN A 168 18.40 -5.28 0.53
CA ASN A 168 17.74 -5.31 1.83
C ASN A 168 16.66 -4.22 2.01
N LEU A 169 16.58 -3.26 1.08
CA LEU A 169 15.65 -2.14 1.17
C LEU A 169 14.51 -2.35 0.17
N ARG A 170 13.51 -3.16 0.56
CA ARG A 170 12.39 -3.51 -0.33
C ARG A 170 11.05 -3.06 0.23
N ASN A 171 10.14 -2.71 -0.66
CA ASN A 171 8.76 -2.43 -0.28
C ASN A 171 7.95 -3.74 -0.30
N HIS A 172 7.72 -4.30 0.88
CA HIS A 172 6.98 -5.55 1.05
C HIS A 172 5.47 -5.35 1.25
N ARG A 173 4.97 -4.14 1.08
CA ARG A 173 3.54 -3.83 1.21
C ARG A 173 2.76 -4.42 0.05
N LYS A 174 1.56 -4.91 0.35
CA LYS A 174 0.55 -5.29 -0.61
C LYS A 174 -0.70 -4.54 -0.20
N ILE A 175 -1.00 -3.48 -0.93
CA ILE A 175 -2.08 -2.55 -0.64
C ILE A 175 -2.80 -2.26 -1.96
N MET A 176 -4.14 -2.27 -1.93
CA MET A 176 -4.95 -1.68 -2.97
C MET A 176 -5.98 -0.75 -2.33
N VAL A 177 -6.13 0.44 -2.86
CA VAL A 177 -7.17 1.38 -2.46
C VAL A 177 -8.00 1.73 -3.69
N VAL A 178 -9.31 1.66 -3.54
CA VAL A 178 -10.27 2.02 -4.58
C VAL A 178 -11.12 3.19 -4.08
N ASP A 179 -11.13 4.27 -4.84
CA ASP A 179 -11.92 5.49 -4.63
C ASP A 179 -11.75 6.14 -3.23
N GLY A 180 -10.71 5.77 -2.49
CA GLY A 180 -10.49 6.23 -1.11
C GLY A 180 -11.48 5.70 -0.08
N ILE A 181 -12.38 4.79 -0.45
CA ILE A 181 -13.44 4.24 0.41
C ILE A 181 -13.29 2.75 0.68
N LEU A 182 -12.58 2.03 -0.17
CA LEU A 182 -12.35 0.61 -0.04
C LEU A 182 -10.85 0.32 -0.09
N GLY A 183 -10.36 -0.45 0.87
CA GLY A 183 -8.97 -0.83 0.98
C GLY A 183 -8.77 -2.33 1.05
N PHE A 184 -7.63 -2.80 0.54
CA PHE A 184 -7.17 -4.18 0.66
C PHE A 184 -5.73 -4.17 1.14
N PHE A 185 -5.41 -5.05 2.08
CA PHE A 185 -4.04 -5.23 2.55
C PHE A 185 -3.83 -6.64 3.12
N GLY A 186 -2.61 -7.17 3.05
CA GLY A 186 -2.32 -8.50 3.58
C GLY A 186 -1.05 -9.13 3.03
N GLY A 187 -1.03 -10.45 2.96
CA GLY A 187 0.14 -11.24 2.54
C GLY A 187 0.24 -11.52 1.05
N LEU A 188 -0.87 -11.48 0.30
CA LEU A 188 -0.92 -11.95 -1.08
C LEU A 188 -0.24 -10.99 -2.07
N ASN A 189 0.58 -11.55 -2.93
CA ASN A 189 1.11 -10.89 -4.13
C ASN A 189 0.30 -11.31 -5.35
N PHE A 190 0.48 -10.66 -6.50
CA PHE A 190 -0.24 -11.01 -7.73
C PHE A 190 0.44 -12.16 -8.47
N ARG A 191 0.04 -13.39 -8.12
CA ARG A 191 0.62 -14.62 -8.68
C ARG A 191 -0.27 -15.84 -8.47
N ASP A 192 -0.19 -16.83 -9.39
CA ASP A 192 -0.95 -18.07 -9.34
C ASP A 192 -0.65 -18.95 -8.12
N HIS A 193 0.51 -18.76 -7.49
CA HIS A 193 0.93 -19.51 -6.29
C HIS A 193 -0.06 -19.41 -5.13
N HIS A 194 -0.85 -18.36 -5.07
CA HIS A 194 -1.88 -18.14 -4.04
C HIS A 194 -3.25 -18.77 -4.40
N LEU A 195 -3.40 -19.31 -5.62
CA LEU A 195 -4.61 -20.01 -6.04
C LEU A 195 -4.57 -21.47 -5.59
N VAL A 196 -5.28 -21.80 -4.53
CA VAL A 196 -5.25 -23.14 -3.90
C VAL A 196 -6.05 -24.15 -4.71
N LYS A 197 -7.16 -23.74 -5.33
CA LYS A 197 -8.09 -24.60 -6.08
C LYS A 197 -7.61 -24.93 -7.50
N ARG A 198 -6.63 -24.21 -8.03
CA ARG A 198 -6.15 -24.41 -9.39
C ARG A 198 -5.30 -25.67 -9.49
N ALA A 199 -5.53 -26.47 -10.53
CA ALA A 199 -4.87 -27.76 -10.76
C ALA A 199 -3.42 -27.67 -11.28
N THR A 200 -2.70 -26.57 -11.02
CA THR A 200 -1.29 -26.41 -11.41
C THR A 200 -0.39 -27.15 -10.42
N PRO A 201 0.57 -27.99 -10.89
CA PRO A 201 1.55 -28.62 -10.02
C PRO A 201 2.47 -27.57 -9.37
N GLY A 202 2.71 -27.71 -8.07
CA GLY A 202 3.68 -26.87 -7.35
C GLY A 202 3.29 -26.59 -5.90
N PRO A 203 4.23 -26.09 -5.08
CA PRO A 203 3.94 -25.72 -3.72
C PRO A 203 2.97 -24.54 -3.70
N ARG A 204 1.95 -24.61 -2.87
CA ARG A 204 0.94 -23.58 -2.69
C ARG A 204 1.12 -22.92 -1.33
N SER A 205 0.87 -21.63 -1.28
CA SER A 205 0.93 -20.83 -0.05
C SER A 205 -0.47 -20.47 0.39
N ARG A 206 -0.86 -20.92 1.58
CA ARG A 206 -2.03 -20.38 2.28
C ARG A 206 -1.68 -18.99 2.77
N ASP A 207 -2.55 -18.03 2.55
CA ASP A 207 -2.28 -16.66 2.96
C ASP A 207 -3.60 -15.92 3.28
N LEU A 208 -3.49 -14.79 3.94
CA LEU A 208 -4.62 -13.99 4.36
C LEU A 208 -4.52 -12.59 3.80
N HIS A 209 -5.67 -12.05 3.39
CA HIS A 209 -5.85 -10.68 3.00
C HIS A 209 -7.04 -10.08 3.73
N VAL A 210 -7.10 -8.77 3.82
CA VAL A 210 -8.19 -8.06 4.48
C VAL A 210 -8.77 -7.04 3.50
N ARG A 211 -10.08 -7.07 3.35
CA ARG A 211 -10.85 -5.99 2.76
C ARG A 211 -11.36 -5.10 3.89
N VAL A 212 -11.25 -3.79 3.73
CA VAL A 212 -11.65 -2.82 4.75
C VAL A 212 -12.40 -1.65 4.11
N ALA A 213 -13.47 -1.23 4.77
CA ALA A 213 -14.14 0.05 4.53
C ALA A 213 -14.09 0.90 5.80
N GLY A 214 -14.03 2.23 5.66
CA GLY A 214 -13.98 3.16 6.78
C GLY A 214 -12.68 3.95 6.89
N PRO A 215 -12.46 4.65 8.00
CA PRO A 215 -11.35 5.62 8.16
C PRO A 215 -9.94 5.03 7.96
N LEU A 216 -9.73 3.73 8.17
CA LEU A 216 -8.45 3.07 7.93
C LEU A 216 -8.01 3.16 6.45
N VAL A 217 -8.98 3.23 5.52
CA VAL A 217 -8.68 3.36 4.08
C VAL A 217 -7.84 4.61 3.80
N HIS A 218 -8.08 5.71 4.50
CA HIS A 218 -7.26 6.93 4.37
C HIS A 218 -5.81 6.71 4.83
N GLN A 219 -5.57 5.82 5.80
CA GLN A 219 -4.19 5.49 6.19
C GLN A 219 -3.50 4.61 5.15
N LEU A 220 -4.21 3.67 4.53
CA LEU A 220 -3.70 2.88 3.41
C LEU A 220 -3.41 3.79 2.20
N GLN A 221 -4.34 4.70 1.88
CA GLN A 221 -4.17 5.70 0.84
C GLN A 221 -2.92 6.55 1.07
N ARG A 222 -2.72 7.00 2.31
CA ARG A 222 -1.56 7.78 2.69
C ARG A 222 -0.25 6.98 2.55
N CYS A 223 -0.24 5.69 2.95
CA CYS A 223 0.92 4.84 2.73
C CYS A 223 1.28 4.75 1.24
N PHE A 224 0.27 4.63 0.37
CA PHE A 224 0.48 4.64 -1.08
C PHE A 224 1.05 5.98 -1.56
N ILE A 225 0.46 7.11 -1.17
CA ILE A 225 0.90 8.46 -1.58
C ILE A 225 2.35 8.71 -1.15
N GLU A 226 2.73 8.29 0.07
CA GLU A 226 4.09 8.39 0.57
C GLU A 226 5.08 7.56 -0.27
N ASP A 227 4.69 6.34 -0.63
CA ASP A 227 5.51 5.45 -1.47
C ASP A 227 5.58 5.96 -2.92
N TRP A 228 4.47 6.51 -3.46
CA TRP A 228 4.42 7.11 -4.80
C TRP A 228 5.34 8.33 -4.90
N TYR A 229 5.19 9.27 -3.97
CA TYR A 229 6.07 10.43 -3.92
C TYR A 229 7.55 10.05 -3.78
N TYR A 230 7.83 9.02 -2.97
CA TYR A 230 9.20 8.53 -2.84
C TYR A 230 9.76 7.98 -4.17
N ALA A 231 8.93 7.32 -4.97
CA ALA A 231 9.36 6.67 -6.21
C ALA A 231 9.41 7.63 -7.41
N THR A 232 8.56 8.67 -7.44
CA THR A 232 8.34 9.52 -8.63
C THR A 232 8.61 11.00 -8.40
N GLU A 233 8.69 11.46 -7.16
CA GLU A 233 8.71 12.87 -6.73
C GLU A 233 7.42 13.65 -7.10
N GLU A 234 6.38 12.96 -7.56
CA GLU A 234 5.06 13.52 -7.86
C GLU A 234 4.19 13.54 -6.58
N ALA A 235 3.61 14.70 -6.26
CA ALA A 235 2.63 14.84 -5.20
C ALA A 235 1.22 14.56 -5.74
N LEU A 236 0.45 13.72 -5.00
CA LEU A 236 -0.93 13.35 -5.32
C LEU A 236 -1.92 14.04 -4.37
#